data_dd41f0289b04b1db3ab6033ce1545660
#
_entry.id   dd41f0289b04b1db3ab6033ce1545660
#
_cell.length_a   1.000
_cell.length_b   1.000
_cell.length_c   1.000
_cell.angle_alpha   90.00
_cell.angle_beta   90.00
_cell.angle_gamma   90.00
#
_symmetry.space_group_name_H-M   'P 1'
#
loop_
_entity.id
_entity.type
_entity.pdbx_description
1 polymer ?
#
loop_
_entity_poly.entity_id
_entity_poly.type
_entity_poly.pdbx_seq_one_letter_code
_entity_poly.pdbx_strand_id
1 'polypeptide(L)'
;PDVLDSDPKVIFFFSSIASFMGTVFDGYFSSFNQITEAEAMTYGEHSNECEMLYLNCDKNQVDPVGPAMLSVMAHELEHLIHFEIDPYEESWVDEGCAEYAMVLFGHPDPLTGFPQNPGNGLTVWDSEFADYVQTQLFFTYLSEQFGGAAFIKQIVSETTTSIQGIEDALVSSGFQINFDS
;
A
#
# COMPACT_ATOMS: atom_id res chain seq x y z
N PRO A 1 11.58 -14.58 3.71
CA PRO A 1 11.45 -15.77 4.56
C PRO A 1 10.94 -15.33 5.90
N ASP A 2 9.82 -15.93 6.27
CA ASP A 2 9.24 -15.70 7.55
C ASP A 2 10.19 -16.06 8.69
N VAL A 3 10.49 -15.11 9.56
CA VAL A 3 11.40 -15.28 10.69
C VAL A 3 10.66 -15.57 12.00
N LEU A 4 9.34 -15.43 12.04
CA LEU A 4 8.55 -15.52 13.27
C LEU A 4 7.86 -16.87 13.41
N ASP A 5 7.12 -17.34 12.39
CA ASP A 5 6.32 -18.56 12.50
C ASP A 5 6.83 -19.76 11.67
N SER A 6 7.76 -19.54 10.74
CA SER A 6 8.30 -20.55 9.83
C SER A 6 7.28 -21.12 8.81
N ASP A 7 6.14 -20.46 8.64
CA ASP A 7 5.12 -20.83 7.66
C ASP A 7 5.20 -19.87 6.43
N PRO A 8 5.53 -20.32 5.22
CA PRO A 8 5.68 -19.46 4.06
C PRO A 8 4.34 -19.02 3.44
N LYS A 9 3.30 -18.84 4.24
CA LYS A 9 1.96 -18.49 3.78
C LYS A 9 1.52 -17.15 4.36
N VAL A 10 0.92 -16.33 3.52
CA VAL A 10 0.19 -15.14 3.93
C VAL A 10 -1.24 -15.53 4.35
N ILE A 11 -1.66 -15.06 5.51
CA ILE A 11 -3.00 -15.29 6.06
C ILE A 11 -3.90 -14.13 5.65
N PHE A 12 -4.97 -14.40 4.91
CA PHE A 12 -6.06 -13.45 4.67
C PHE A 12 -7.16 -13.68 5.71
N PHE A 13 -7.22 -12.82 6.71
CA PHE A 13 -8.14 -12.94 7.83
C PHE A 13 -9.38 -12.07 7.63
N PHE A 14 -10.51 -12.71 7.36
CA PHE A 14 -11.80 -12.02 7.20
C PHE A 14 -12.48 -11.81 8.54
N SER A 15 -12.72 -10.56 8.91
CA SER A 15 -13.38 -10.14 10.13
C SER A 15 -14.30 -8.97 9.88
N SER A 16 -15.29 -8.74 10.74
CA SER A 16 -16.02 -7.48 10.76
C SER A 16 -15.13 -6.40 11.34
N ILE A 17 -14.68 -5.46 10.50
CA ILE A 17 -13.83 -4.34 10.91
C ILE A 17 -14.76 -3.19 11.29
N ALA A 18 -14.61 -2.70 12.53
CA ALA A 18 -15.39 -1.55 12.98
C ALA A 18 -14.90 -0.27 12.28
N SER A 19 -15.83 0.58 11.89
CA SER A 19 -15.47 1.91 11.40
C SER A 19 -14.76 2.72 12.50
N PHE A 20 -13.74 3.45 12.12
CA PHE A 20 -13.03 4.35 13.02
C PHE A 20 -13.27 5.81 12.61
N MET A 21 -13.74 6.63 13.53
CA MET A 21 -14.09 8.04 13.30
C MET A 21 -15.02 8.28 12.09
N GLY A 22 -15.87 7.29 11.77
CA GLY A 22 -16.81 7.35 10.64
C GLY A 22 -16.23 6.85 9.30
N THR A 23 -14.96 6.49 9.26
CA THR A 23 -14.32 5.88 8.10
C THR A 23 -14.48 4.36 8.16
N VAL A 24 -14.92 3.77 7.05
CA VAL A 24 -14.97 2.32 6.84
C VAL A 24 -13.65 1.90 6.20
N PHE A 25 -13.07 0.83 6.71
CA PHE A 25 -11.88 0.20 6.14
C PHE A 25 -12.28 -1.10 5.44
N ASP A 26 -11.87 -1.24 4.21
CA ASP A 26 -12.11 -2.45 3.42
C ASP A 26 -11.12 -3.56 3.82
N GLY A 27 -9.91 -3.18 4.19
CA GLY A 27 -8.87 -4.03 4.74
C GLY A 27 -7.80 -3.20 5.47
N TYR A 28 -6.81 -3.85 6.02
CA TYR A 28 -5.57 -3.23 6.48
C TYR A 28 -4.46 -4.26 6.67
N PHE A 29 -3.23 -3.83 6.43
CA PHE A 29 -2.00 -4.47 6.89
C PHE A 29 -1.61 -3.90 8.26
N SER A 30 -0.98 -4.72 9.11
CA SER A 30 -0.42 -4.27 10.39
C SER A 30 1.04 -4.70 10.50
N SER A 31 1.93 -3.74 10.47
CA SER A 31 3.37 -3.96 10.66
C SER A 31 3.71 -4.57 12.02
N PHE A 32 2.86 -4.42 13.03
CA PHE A 32 3.06 -5.06 14.32
C PHE A 32 3.03 -6.59 14.26
N ASN A 33 2.38 -7.19 13.25
CA ASN A 33 2.44 -8.64 13.06
C ASN A 33 3.82 -9.14 12.59
N GLN A 34 4.68 -8.24 12.10
CA GLN A 34 6.03 -8.56 11.61
C GLN A 34 7.10 -8.52 12.72
N ILE A 35 6.71 -8.27 13.97
CA ILE A 35 7.58 -8.27 15.14
C ILE A 35 7.02 -9.22 16.21
N THR A 36 7.83 -9.54 17.22
CA THR A 36 7.37 -10.42 18.31
C THR A 36 6.29 -9.76 19.17
N GLU A 37 5.39 -10.53 19.76
CA GLU A 37 4.38 -10.03 20.71
C GLU A 37 5.05 -9.24 21.85
N ALA A 38 6.19 -9.70 22.36
CA ALA A 38 6.92 -9.01 23.41
C ALA A 38 7.39 -7.62 22.97
N GLU A 39 7.78 -7.45 21.72
CA GLU A 39 8.18 -6.16 21.14
C GLU A 39 6.96 -5.27 20.87
N ALA A 40 5.90 -5.79 20.25
CA ALA A 40 4.66 -5.07 20.01
C ALA A 40 4.07 -4.49 21.31
N MET A 41 4.09 -5.26 22.40
CA MET A 41 3.63 -4.79 23.72
C MET A 41 4.42 -3.57 24.24
N THR A 42 5.66 -3.35 23.83
CA THR A 42 6.41 -2.13 24.21
C THR A 42 5.83 -0.86 23.62
N TYR A 43 5.10 -0.99 22.52
CA TYR A 43 4.36 0.10 21.84
C TYR A 43 2.90 0.19 22.28
N GLY A 44 2.43 -0.75 23.13
CA GLY A 44 1.03 -0.84 23.54
C GLY A 44 0.13 -1.55 22.54
N GLU A 45 0.74 -2.28 21.60
CA GLU A 45 0.09 -3.01 20.51
C GLU A 45 0.23 -4.52 20.70
N HIS A 46 -0.44 -5.29 19.84
CA HIS A 46 -0.39 -6.75 19.82
C HIS A 46 0.12 -7.27 18.47
N SER A 47 0.83 -8.38 18.49
CA SER A 47 1.30 -9.10 17.31
C SER A 47 0.67 -10.50 17.24
N ASN A 48 0.38 -10.96 16.02
CA ASN A 48 0.07 -12.36 15.76
C ASN A 48 1.31 -13.15 15.31
N GLU A 49 2.47 -12.49 15.23
CA GLU A 49 3.76 -13.09 14.85
C GLU A 49 3.68 -13.87 13.52
N CYS A 50 2.97 -13.32 12.52
CA CYS A 50 2.77 -13.95 11.21
C CYS A 50 2.40 -12.94 10.12
N GLU A 51 2.58 -13.31 8.86
CA GLU A 51 2.13 -12.53 7.69
C GLU A 51 0.60 -12.58 7.57
N MET A 52 -0.07 -11.60 8.16
CA MET A 52 -1.53 -11.52 8.20
C MET A 52 -2.05 -10.21 7.64
N LEU A 53 -3.04 -10.33 6.75
CA LEU A 53 -3.81 -9.21 6.20
C LEU A 53 -5.25 -9.30 6.71
N TYR A 54 -5.80 -8.18 7.14
CA TYR A 54 -7.14 -8.10 7.68
C TYR A 54 -8.10 -7.57 6.62
N LEU A 55 -9.20 -8.27 6.39
CA LEU A 55 -10.18 -7.94 5.36
C LEU A 55 -11.57 -7.81 5.96
N ASN A 56 -12.27 -6.75 5.63
CA ASN A 56 -13.60 -6.51 6.16
C ASN A 56 -14.63 -7.46 5.51
N CYS A 57 -15.40 -8.16 6.33
CA CYS A 57 -16.50 -9.02 5.88
C CYS A 57 -17.89 -8.52 6.31
N ASP A 58 -18.01 -7.31 6.83
CA ASP A 58 -19.32 -6.74 7.15
C ASP A 58 -20.07 -6.32 5.88
N LYS A 59 -21.05 -7.12 5.50
CA LYS A 59 -21.88 -6.91 4.29
C LYS A 59 -22.71 -5.62 4.32
N ASN A 60 -22.80 -4.92 5.43
CA ASN A 60 -23.43 -3.60 5.48
C ASN A 60 -22.46 -2.47 5.09
N GLN A 61 -21.17 -2.77 5.02
CA GLN A 61 -20.11 -1.82 4.74
C GLN A 61 -19.44 -2.10 3.40
N VAL A 62 -19.14 -3.38 3.11
CA VAL A 62 -18.37 -3.81 1.93
C VAL A 62 -19.03 -5.02 1.25
N ASP A 63 -18.64 -5.32 0.03
CA ASP A 63 -18.94 -6.61 -0.62
C ASP A 63 -17.74 -7.55 -0.49
N PRO A 64 -17.69 -8.42 0.55
CA PRO A 64 -16.52 -9.24 0.87
C PRO A 64 -16.27 -10.37 -0.15
N VAL A 65 -17.16 -10.58 -1.10
CA VAL A 65 -17.05 -11.58 -2.18
C VAL A 65 -17.06 -10.94 -3.57
N GLY A 66 -17.15 -9.62 -3.62
CA GLY A 66 -17.09 -8.86 -4.86
C GLY A 66 -15.69 -8.80 -5.46
N PRO A 67 -15.57 -8.50 -6.76
CA PRO A 67 -14.27 -8.41 -7.41
C PRO A 67 -13.38 -7.30 -6.85
N ALA A 68 -13.94 -6.22 -6.30
CA ALA A 68 -13.19 -5.16 -5.63
C ALA A 68 -12.40 -5.68 -4.41
N MET A 69 -12.93 -6.67 -3.69
CA MET A 69 -12.20 -7.25 -2.55
C MET A 69 -10.87 -7.90 -2.97
N LEU A 70 -10.77 -8.44 -4.18
CA LEU A 70 -9.49 -8.96 -4.69
C LEU A 70 -8.45 -7.85 -4.89
N SER A 71 -8.89 -6.65 -5.28
CA SER A 71 -8.00 -5.49 -5.38
C SER A 71 -7.59 -4.99 -4.00
N VAL A 72 -8.50 -4.97 -3.03
CA VAL A 72 -8.15 -4.68 -1.62
C VAL A 72 -7.12 -5.68 -1.10
N MET A 73 -7.31 -6.99 -1.38
CA MET A 73 -6.32 -8.01 -1.02
C MET A 73 -4.94 -7.75 -1.65
N ALA A 74 -4.91 -7.25 -2.89
CA ALA A 74 -3.66 -6.92 -3.57
C ALA A 74 -3.01 -5.66 -2.99
N HIS A 75 -3.80 -4.67 -2.60
CA HIS A 75 -3.37 -3.47 -1.91
C HIS A 75 -2.69 -3.83 -0.57
N GLU A 76 -3.36 -4.59 0.28
CA GLU A 76 -2.80 -4.98 1.58
C GLU A 76 -1.59 -5.92 1.45
N LEU A 77 -1.57 -6.76 0.41
CA LEU A 77 -0.41 -7.61 0.13
C LEU A 77 0.81 -6.79 -0.35
N GLU A 78 0.57 -5.71 -1.05
CA GLU A 78 1.62 -4.79 -1.47
C GLU A 78 2.29 -4.16 -0.25
N HIS A 79 1.53 -3.63 0.71
CA HIS A 79 2.06 -3.10 1.96
C HIS A 79 2.92 -4.12 2.73
N LEU A 80 2.48 -5.38 2.81
CA LEU A 80 3.28 -6.43 3.44
C LEU A 80 4.62 -6.64 2.72
N ILE A 81 4.62 -6.69 1.38
CA ILE A 81 5.83 -6.89 0.58
C ILE A 81 6.76 -5.67 0.70
N HIS A 82 6.21 -4.46 0.64
CA HIS A 82 6.97 -3.22 0.70
C HIS A 82 7.62 -3.04 2.08
N PHE A 83 6.86 -3.28 3.13
CA PHE A 83 7.36 -3.22 4.51
C PHE A 83 8.53 -4.17 4.78
N GLU A 84 8.54 -5.37 4.21
CA GLU A 84 9.64 -6.33 4.32
C GLU A 84 10.94 -5.84 3.63
N ILE A 85 10.83 -4.93 2.68
CA ILE A 85 11.95 -4.39 1.92
C ILE A 85 12.37 -3.05 2.51
N ASP A 86 11.44 -2.12 2.69
CA ASP A 86 11.65 -0.80 3.28
C ASP A 86 10.55 -0.45 4.30
N PRO A 87 10.74 -0.77 5.59
CA PRO A 87 9.77 -0.44 6.64
C PRO A 87 9.71 1.06 6.99
N TYR A 88 10.49 1.90 6.33
CA TYR A 88 10.58 3.34 6.59
C TYR A 88 10.10 4.17 5.39
N GLU A 89 9.53 3.54 4.36
CA GLU A 89 9.03 4.27 3.20
C GLU A 89 7.96 5.31 3.60
N GLU A 90 7.94 6.44 2.91
CA GLU A 90 6.94 7.47 3.13
C GLU A 90 5.56 7.03 2.62
N SER A 91 4.50 7.35 3.38
CA SER A 91 3.15 6.87 3.12
C SER A 91 2.64 7.13 1.70
N TRP A 92 3.00 8.27 1.09
CA TRP A 92 2.55 8.58 -0.26
C TRP A 92 3.16 7.67 -1.34
N VAL A 93 4.34 7.09 -1.10
CA VAL A 93 4.97 6.09 -1.98
C VAL A 93 4.41 4.71 -1.72
N ASP A 94 4.37 4.30 -0.46
CA ASP A 94 3.82 3.02 -0.01
C ASP A 94 2.38 2.85 -0.50
N GLU A 95 1.52 3.79 -0.19
CA GLU A 95 0.12 3.81 -0.66
C GLU A 95 0.01 3.91 -2.19
N GLY A 96 0.91 4.67 -2.83
CA GLY A 96 0.92 4.78 -4.29
C GLY A 96 1.23 3.45 -4.99
N CYS A 97 2.13 2.64 -4.42
CA CYS A 97 2.42 1.29 -4.90
C CYS A 97 1.24 0.34 -4.64
N ALA A 98 0.60 0.43 -3.48
CA ALA A 98 -0.57 -0.34 -3.12
C ALA A 98 -1.80 0.00 -4.00
N GLU A 99 -2.06 1.27 -4.25
CA GLU A 99 -3.09 1.72 -5.21
C GLU A 99 -2.81 1.23 -6.63
N TYR A 100 -1.55 1.22 -7.05
CA TYR A 100 -1.18 0.67 -8.35
C TYR A 100 -1.42 -0.86 -8.41
N ALA A 101 -1.26 -1.59 -7.31
CA ALA A 101 -1.64 -3.00 -7.26
C ALA A 101 -3.14 -3.18 -7.51
N MET A 102 -4.02 -2.30 -7.02
CA MET A 102 -5.45 -2.29 -7.35
C MET A 102 -5.70 -2.04 -8.84
N VAL A 103 -4.94 -1.14 -9.47
CA VAL A 103 -5.00 -0.90 -10.92
C VAL A 103 -4.67 -2.18 -11.70
N LEU A 104 -3.62 -2.91 -11.30
CA LEU A 104 -3.24 -4.18 -11.92
C LEU A 104 -4.31 -5.26 -11.79
N PHE A 105 -5.04 -5.29 -10.69
CA PHE A 105 -6.17 -6.20 -10.49
C PHE A 105 -7.45 -5.79 -11.24
N GLY A 106 -7.50 -4.56 -11.76
CA GLY A 106 -8.59 -4.07 -12.60
C GLY A 106 -9.79 -3.50 -11.84
N HIS A 107 -9.66 -3.25 -10.55
CA HIS A 107 -10.66 -2.57 -9.72
C HIS A 107 -10.00 -1.47 -8.87
N PRO A 108 -9.42 -0.44 -9.52
CA PRO A 108 -8.83 0.69 -8.83
C PRO A 108 -9.89 1.53 -8.12
N ASP A 109 -9.46 2.34 -7.19
CA ASP A 109 -10.31 3.34 -6.56
C ASP A 109 -10.85 4.34 -7.57
N PRO A 110 -12.09 4.84 -7.37
CA PRO A 110 -12.68 5.79 -8.28
C PRO A 110 -11.96 7.15 -8.22
N LEU A 111 -11.63 7.73 -9.36
CA LEU A 111 -10.90 9.01 -9.47
C LEU A 111 -11.70 10.25 -9.03
N THR A 112 -12.85 10.07 -8.35
CA THR A 112 -13.76 11.16 -7.98
C THR A 112 -13.19 12.09 -6.89
N GLY A 113 -12.21 11.63 -6.12
CA GLY A 113 -11.56 12.45 -5.09
C GLY A 113 -10.67 13.55 -5.64
N PHE A 114 -10.00 13.32 -6.78
CA PHE A 114 -9.05 14.27 -7.36
C PHE A 114 -9.68 15.62 -7.76
N PRO A 115 -10.81 15.68 -8.48
CA PRO A 115 -11.44 16.97 -8.83
C PRO A 115 -11.91 17.78 -7.63
N GLN A 116 -12.11 17.16 -6.48
CA GLN A 116 -12.58 17.81 -5.27
C GLN A 116 -11.44 18.55 -4.56
N ASN A 117 -10.22 18.06 -4.66
CA ASN A 117 -9.04 18.70 -4.08
C ASN A 117 -7.83 18.64 -5.05
N PRO A 118 -7.88 19.37 -6.18
CA PRO A 118 -6.83 19.32 -7.20
C PRO A 118 -5.53 20.04 -6.78
N GLY A 119 -5.56 20.74 -5.65
CA GLY A 119 -4.38 21.40 -5.06
C GLY A 119 -3.69 20.59 -3.99
N ASN A 120 -4.08 19.33 -3.81
CA ASN A 120 -3.44 18.42 -2.89
C ASN A 120 -1.96 18.21 -3.25
N GLY A 121 -1.07 18.20 -2.26
CA GLY A 121 0.37 18.01 -2.48
C GLY A 121 0.71 16.52 -2.57
N LEU A 122 1.33 16.07 -3.65
CA LEU A 122 1.65 14.64 -3.86
C LEU A 122 2.40 14.00 -2.68
N THR A 123 3.32 14.75 -2.08
CA THR A 123 4.17 14.26 -0.98
C THR A 123 3.63 14.63 0.42
N VAL A 124 2.45 15.23 0.48
CA VAL A 124 1.78 15.58 1.74
C VAL A 124 0.69 14.52 1.98
N TRP A 125 0.80 13.82 3.10
CA TRP A 125 -0.10 12.71 3.41
C TRP A 125 -0.96 13.04 4.64
N ASP A 126 -2.24 13.29 4.40
CA ASP A 126 -3.23 13.59 5.44
C ASP A 126 -4.25 12.44 5.62
N SER A 127 -4.05 11.33 4.90
CA SER A 127 -4.95 10.15 4.86
C SER A 127 -6.37 10.49 4.37
N GLU A 128 -6.48 11.50 3.53
CA GLU A 128 -7.74 11.83 2.86
C GLU A 128 -7.88 11.04 1.55
N PHE A 129 -9.10 10.77 1.12
CA PHE A 129 -9.34 10.04 -0.14
C PHE A 129 -8.66 10.69 -1.36
N ALA A 130 -8.47 12.01 -1.34
CA ALA A 130 -7.76 12.73 -2.39
C ALA A 130 -6.27 12.33 -2.49
N ASP A 131 -5.63 11.95 -1.37
CA ASP A 131 -4.23 11.52 -1.34
C ASP A 131 -4.08 10.18 -2.08
N TYR A 132 -4.95 9.21 -1.77
CA TYR A 132 -4.98 7.89 -2.46
C TYR A 132 -5.17 8.05 -3.97
N VAL A 133 -6.16 8.85 -4.38
CA VAL A 133 -6.42 9.08 -5.82
C VAL A 133 -5.24 9.77 -6.50
N GLN A 134 -4.58 10.69 -5.83
CA GLN A 134 -3.43 11.40 -6.40
C GLN A 134 -2.23 10.49 -6.58
N THR A 135 -1.89 9.67 -5.58
CA THR A 135 -0.81 8.70 -5.68
C THR A 135 -1.13 7.63 -6.71
N GLN A 136 -2.36 7.11 -6.75
CA GLN A 136 -2.81 6.18 -7.80
C GLN A 136 -2.54 6.73 -9.21
N LEU A 137 -2.94 7.98 -9.47
CA LEU A 137 -2.72 8.63 -10.76
C LEU A 137 -1.24 8.79 -11.08
N PHE A 138 -0.44 9.19 -10.08
CA PHE A 138 0.99 9.38 -10.26
C PHE A 138 1.72 8.06 -10.52
N PHE A 139 1.47 7.01 -9.76
CA PHE A 139 2.11 5.71 -9.96
C PHE A 139 1.62 5.02 -11.23
N THR A 140 0.36 5.23 -11.63
CA THR A 140 -0.12 4.82 -12.96
C THR A 140 0.66 5.54 -14.07
N TYR A 141 0.85 6.86 -13.96
CA TYR A 141 1.67 7.63 -14.90
C TYR A 141 3.12 7.12 -14.95
N LEU A 142 3.76 6.91 -13.81
CA LEU A 142 5.12 6.35 -13.75
C LEU A 142 5.20 5.00 -14.48
N SER A 143 4.24 4.12 -14.23
CA SER A 143 4.15 2.84 -14.92
C SER A 143 4.05 3.00 -16.43
N GLU A 144 3.16 3.86 -16.91
CA GLU A 144 2.96 4.10 -18.36
C GLU A 144 4.20 4.67 -19.04
N GLN A 145 4.97 5.52 -18.35
CA GLN A 145 6.13 6.21 -18.92
C GLN A 145 7.42 5.38 -18.84
N PHE A 146 7.60 4.55 -17.81
CA PHE A 146 8.92 4.01 -17.45
C PHE A 146 9.04 2.49 -17.45
N GLY A 147 8.10 1.77 -18.03
CA GLY A 147 8.28 0.32 -18.25
C GLY A 147 7.24 -0.57 -17.59
N GLY A 148 6.08 -0.02 -17.25
CA GLY A 148 4.96 -0.79 -16.72
C GLY A 148 5.16 -1.26 -15.29
N ALA A 149 4.51 -2.35 -14.94
CA ALA A 149 4.60 -2.95 -13.60
C ALA A 149 6.05 -3.29 -13.18
N ALA A 150 6.95 -3.51 -14.15
CA ALA A 150 8.36 -3.78 -13.85
C ALA A 150 9.06 -2.58 -13.22
N PHE A 151 8.68 -1.35 -13.61
CA PHE A 151 9.22 -0.14 -13.02
C PHE A 151 8.68 0.08 -11.60
N ILE A 152 7.38 -0.13 -11.38
CA ILE A 152 6.82 -0.03 -10.03
C ILE A 152 7.47 -1.07 -9.09
N LYS A 153 7.68 -2.30 -9.57
CA LYS A 153 8.45 -3.29 -8.81
C LYS A 153 9.87 -2.81 -8.48
N GLN A 154 10.51 -2.03 -9.34
CA GLN A 154 11.83 -1.47 -9.04
C GLN A 154 11.73 -0.46 -7.89
N ILE A 155 10.70 0.40 -7.85
CA ILE A 155 10.44 1.32 -6.74
C ILE A 155 10.28 0.54 -5.44
N VAL A 156 9.38 -0.44 -5.39
CA VAL A 156 9.15 -1.32 -4.21
C VAL A 156 10.42 -2.06 -3.76
N SER A 157 11.40 -2.22 -4.65
CA SER A 157 12.67 -2.91 -4.33
C SER A 157 13.77 -1.97 -3.84
N GLU A 158 13.56 -0.65 -3.88
CA GLU A 158 14.49 0.33 -3.34
C GLU A 158 14.38 0.38 -1.81
N THR A 159 15.47 0.79 -1.17
CA THR A 159 15.53 1.00 0.29
C THR A 159 15.83 2.47 0.62
N THR A 160 15.83 3.31 -0.40
CA THR A 160 15.90 4.77 -0.28
C THR A 160 14.49 5.32 -0.37
N THR A 161 14.06 6.07 0.62
CA THR A 161 12.67 6.51 0.76
C THR A 161 12.30 7.68 -0.14
N SER A 162 11.00 7.84 -0.43
CA SER A 162 10.39 9.03 -1.02
C SER A 162 10.88 9.33 -2.44
N ILE A 163 10.96 10.60 -2.80
CA ILE A 163 11.43 11.09 -4.11
C ILE A 163 12.78 10.46 -4.50
N GLN A 164 13.71 10.37 -3.57
CA GLN A 164 15.04 9.83 -3.87
C GLN A 164 14.99 8.37 -4.29
N GLY A 165 14.15 7.53 -3.65
CA GLY A 165 13.95 6.13 -4.04
C GLY A 165 13.41 6.00 -5.46
N ILE A 166 12.43 6.83 -5.83
CA ILE A 166 11.91 6.86 -7.21
C ILE A 166 12.98 7.28 -8.21
N GLU A 167 13.81 8.29 -7.88
CA GLU A 167 14.92 8.72 -8.74
C GLU A 167 15.98 7.62 -8.89
N ASP A 168 16.31 6.91 -7.81
CA ASP A 168 17.24 5.78 -7.84
C ASP A 168 16.68 4.62 -8.70
N ALA A 169 15.39 4.36 -8.62
CA ALA A 169 14.70 3.39 -9.48
C ALA A 169 14.72 3.81 -10.96
N LEU A 170 14.55 5.11 -11.26
CA LEU A 170 14.66 5.65 -12.62
C LEU A 170 16.06 5.44 -13.17
N VAL A 171 17.09 5.79 -12.41
CA VAL A 171 18.50 5.59 -12.81
C VAL A 171 18.81 4.11 -13.02
N SER A 172 18.39 3.24 -12.12
CA SER A 172 18.57 1.79 -12.19
C SER A 172 17.86 1.19 -13.42
N SER A 173 16.76 1.79 -13.85
CA SER A 173 16.01 1.42 -15.05
C SER A 173 16.54 2.06 -16.34
N GLY A 174 17.63 2.86 -16.26
CA GLY A 174 18.30 3.47 -17.41
C GLY A 174 17.74 4.83 -17.84
N PHE A 175 16.87 5.44 -17.06
CA PHE A 175 16.35 6.78 -17.31
C PHE A 175 17.23 7.84 -16.63
N GLN A 176 17.44 8.97 -17.30
CA GLN A 176 18.24 10.08 -16.76
C GLN A 176 17.37 11.33 -16.61
N ILE A 177 16.34 11.18 -15.81
CA ILE A 177 15.41 12.24 -15.44
C ILE A 177 15.27 12.25 -13.91
N ASN A 178 14.81 13.34 -13.37
CA ASN A 178 14.52 13.51 -11.95
C ASN A 178 13.22 14.32 -11.77
N PHE A 179 12.79 14.54 -10.55
CA PHE A 179 11.58 15.30 -10.23
C PHE A 179 11.65 16.77 -10.65
N ASP A 180 12.84 17.32 -10.87
CA ASP A 180 13.06 18.73 -11.25
C ASP A 180 13.15 18.94 -12.77
N SER A 181 13.09 17.88 -13.60
CA SER A 181 13.34 17.91 -15.04
C SER A 181 12.10 17.86 -15.94
#